data_51d0fa8096a051e398aec3deda6ec611
#
_entry.id   51d0fa8096a051e398aec3deda6ec611
#
_cell.length_a   1.000
_cell.length_b   1.000
_cell.length_c   1.000
_cell.angle_alpha   90.00
_cell.angle_beta   90.00
_cell.angle_gamma   90.00
#
_symmetry.space_group_name_H-M   'P 1'
#
loop_
_entity.id
_entity.type
_entity.pdbx_description
1 polymer ?
#
loop_
_entity_poly.entity_id
_entity_poly.type
_entity_poly.pdbx_seq_one_letter_code
_entity_poly.pdbx_strand_id
1 'polypeptide(L)'
;MTNISVKVAWLFAAVFMWIAFIEFSSNFFNLEKEFFETNLTLKLVHIITAIFFIVLTRLDEEIRIQSIQVFGITYMIISGIGFMGMNIRIGVQWESAIYLNLLTYIQFGLGIALSAIGMILKKRKDLIGDMQVA
;
A
#
# COMPACT_ATOMS: atom_id res chain seq x y z
N MET A 1 19.65 -10.25 -15.15
CA MET A 1 18.96 -10.54 -13.87
C MET A 1 17.94 -9.44 -13.60
N THR A 2 16.70 -9.82 -13.42
CA THR A 2 15.67 -8.83 -13.03
C THR A 2 15.92 -8.40 -11.59
N ASN A 3 16.13 -7.11 -11.40
CA ASN A 3 16.36 -6.52 -10.10
C ASN A 3 15.18 -6.82 -9.16
N ILE A 4 15.46 -7.24 -7.93
CA ILE A 4 14.44 -7.60 -6.93
C ILE A 4 13.51 -6.41 -6.65
N SER A 5 14.04 -5.19 -6.62
CA SER A 5 13.22 -4.00 -6.40
C SER A 5 12.18 -3.76 -7.52
N VAL A 6 12.49 -4.14 -8.75
CA VAL A 6 11.54 -4.12 -9.87
C VAL A 6 10.42 -5.14 -9.66
N LYS A 7 10.77 -6.36 -9.23
CA LYS A 7 9.77 -7.40 -8.93
C LYS A 7 8.84 -6.97 -7.80
N VAL A 8 9.39 -6.35 -6.77
CA VAL A 8 8.61 -5.80 -5.64
C VAL A 8 7.66 -4.71 -6.13
N ALA A 9 8.13 -3.78 -6.96
CA ALA A 9 7.28 -2.73 -7.52
C ALA A 9 6.13 -3.31 -8.36
N TRP A 10 6.38 -4.32 -9.20
CA TRP A 10 5.34 -5.01 -9.96
C TRP A 10 4.35 -5.75 -9.05
N LEU A 11 4.83 -6.40 -7.99
CA LEU A 11 3.97 -7.09 -7.04
C LEU A 11 2.99 -6.11 -6.40
N PHE A 12 3.48 -4.96 -5.90
CA PHE A 12 2.61 -3.96 -5.28
C PHE A 12 1.68 -3.27 -6.27
N ALA A 13 2.13 -3.02 -7.51
CA ALA A 13 1.25 -2.56 -8.57
C ALA A 13 0.07 -3.52 -8.78
N ALA A 14 0.34 -4.82 -8.84
CA ALA A 14 -0.69 -5.85 -8.98
C ALA A 14 -1.63 -5.89 -7.76
N VAL A 15 -1.09 -5.78 -6.54
CA VAL A 15 -1.89 -5.76 -5.30
C VAL A 15 -2.84 -4.56 -5.28
N PHE A 16 -2.35 -3.35 -5.56
CA PHE A 16 -3.20 -2.15 -5.57
C PHE A 16 -4.22 -2.16 -6.72
N MET A 17 -3.84 -2.69 -7.87
CA MET A 17 -4.78 -2.86 -8.99
C MET A 17 -5.88 -3.87 -8.63
N TRP A 18 -5.53 -4.96 -7.94
CA TRP A 18 -6.49 -5.94 -7.45
C TRP A 18 -7.45 -5.36 -6.43
N ILE A 19 -6.94 -4.58 -5.47
CA ILE A 19 -7.78 -3.87 -4.49
C ILE A 19 -8.76 -2.93 -5.22
N ALA A 20 -8.27 -2.13 -6.15
CA ALA A 20 -9.12 -1.24 -6.95
C ALA A 20 -10.16 -2.01 -7.76
N PHE A 21 -9.80 -3.14 -8.35
CA PHE A 21 -10.73 -4.00 -9.08
C PHE A 21 -11.85 -4.52 -8.17
N ILE A 22 -11.52 -5.02 -6.99
CA ILE A 22 -12.51 -5.48 -6.01
C ILE A 22 -13.45 -4.34 -5.60
N GLU A 23 -12.92 -3.16 -5.31
CA GLU A 23 -13.70 -1.99 -4.93
C GLU A 23 -14.68 -1.54 -6.02
N PHE A 24 -14.26 -1.55 -7.28
CA PHE A 24 -15.14 -1.21 -8.40
C PHE A 24 -16.15 -2.29 -8.74
N SER A 25 -15.80 -3.57 -8.56
CA SER A 25 -16.67 -4.70 -8.87
C SER A 25 -17.61 -5.09 -7.73
N SER A 26 -17.46 -4.52 -6.55
CA SER A 26 -18.31 -4.82 -5.39
C SER A 26 -19.79 -4.61 -5.69
N ASN A 27 -20.14 -3.61 -6.50
CA ASN A 27 -21.51 -3.36 -6.94
C ASN A 27 -22.02 -4.37 -7.97
N PHE A 28 -21.12 -5.00 -8.75
CA PHE A 28 -21.46 -5.97 -9.78
C PHE A 28 -21.72 -7.37 -9.23
N PHE A 29 -20.99 -7.76 -8.18
CA PHE A 29 -20.99 -9.12 -7.63
C PHE A 29 -21.82 -9.26 -6.35
N ASN A 30 -22.60 -8.25 -5.97
CA ASN A 30 -23.32 -8.22 -4.69
C ASN A 30 -22.45 -8.61 -3.49
N LEU A 31 -21.16 -8.35 -3.58
CA LEU A 31 -20.27 -8.46 -2.43
C LEU A 31 -20.82 -7.53 -1.35
N GLU A 32 -20.85 -8.02 -0.13
CA GLU A 32 -21.40 -7.26 1.00
C GLU A 32 -20.85 -5.83 0.97
N LYS A 33 -21.74 -4.89 0.65
CA LYS A 33 -21.39 -3.48 0.45
C LYS A 33 -20.62 -2.90 1.64
N GLU A 34 -20.90 -3.42 2.82
CA GLU A 34 -20.31 -2.98 4.06
C GLU A 34 -18.78 -3.18 4.14
N PHE A 35 -18.23 -4.23 3.49
CA PHE A 35 -16.79 -4.50 3.48
C PHE A 35 -16.01 -3.63 2.48
N PHE A 36 -16.63 -3.25 1.38
CA PHE A 36 -15.97 -2.65 0.24
C PHE A 36 -16.56 -1.29 -0.16
N GLU A 37 -17.45 -0.74 0.66
CA GLU A 37 -18.04 0.57 0.41
C GLU A 37 -17.02 1.66 0.71
N THR A 38 -16.11 1.84 -0.24
CA THR A 38 -15.19 2.96 -0.26
C THR A 38 -15.75 4.08 -1.12
N ASN A 39 -15.49 5.33 -0.73
CA ASN A 39 -15.86 6.45 -1.56
C ASN A 39 -15.02 6.47 -2.86
N LEU A 40 -15.51 7.15 -3.89
CA LEU A 40 -14.84 7.25 -5.19
C LEU A 40 -13.40 7.75 -5.06
N THR A 41 -13.13 8.65 -4.13
CA THR A 41 -11.79 9.19 -3.88
C THR A 41 -10.81 8.10 -3.49
N LEU A 42 -11.20 7.19 -2.59
CA LEU A 42 -10.32 6.11 -2.15
C LEU A 42 -10.03 5.10 -3.27
N LYS A 43 -11.04 4.80 -4.09
CA LYS A 43 -10.89 3.95 -5.29
C LYS A 43 -9.89 4.54 -6.27
N LEU A 44 -9.98 5.84 -6.52
CA LEU A 44 -9.04 6.55 -7.39
C LEU A 44 -7.63 6.56 -6.79
N VAL A 45 -7.49 6.73 -5.49
CA VAL A 45 -6.20 6.65 -4.80
C VAL A 45 -5.52 5.30 -5.04
N HIS A 46 -6.24 4.18 -4.97
CA HIS A 46 -5.67 2.86 -5.21
C HIS A 46 -5.24 2.68 -6.68
N ILE A 47 -6.00 3.18 -7.65
CA ILE A 47 -5.60 3.16 -9.07
C ILE A 47 -4.35 4.01 -9.29
N ILE A 48 -4.32 5.23 -8.77
CA ILE A 48 -3.16 6.12 -8.89
C ILE A 48 -1.93 5.49 -8.25
N THR A 49 -2.10 4.84 -7.10
CA THR A 49 -1.03 4.11 -6.42
C THR A 49 -0.51 2.96 -7.28
N ALA A 50 -1.39 2.16 -7.89
CA ALA A 50 -0.99 1.10 -8.80
C ALA A 50 -0.17 1.64 -9.98
N ILE A 51 -0.63 2.71 -10.60
CA ILE A 51 0.09 3.39 -11.71
C ILE A 51 1.45 3.90 -11.23
N PHE A 52 1.51 4.50 -10.04
CA PHE A 52 2.76 4.96 -9.45
C PHE A 52 3.78 3.82 -9.30
N PHE A 53 3.37 2.66 -8.79
CA PHE A 53 4.25 1.49 -8.69
C PHE A 53 4.71 0.97 -10.05
N ILE A 54 3.86 1.04 -11.09
CA ILE A 54 4.27 0.71 -12.47
C ILE A 54 5.36 1.68 -12.94
N VAL A 55 5.18 2.98 -12.71
CA VAL A 55 6.19 4.00 -13.07
C VAL A 55 7.51 3.75 -12.33
N LEU A 56 7.47 3.36 -11.06
CA LEU A 56 8.67 3.03 -10.28
C LEU A 56 9.53 1.93 -10.94
N THR A 57 8.93 1.02 -11.69
CA THR A 57 9.69 -0.03 -12.40
C THR A 57 10.64 0.53 -13.46
N ARG A 58 10.38 1.75 -13.94
CA ARG A 58 11.16 2.43 -14.98
C ARG A 58 12.22 3.39 -14.43
N LEU A 59 12.16 3.68 -13.12
CA LEU A 59 13.09 4.60 -12.48
C LEU A 59 14.35 3.86 -11.99
N ASP A 60 15.39 4.64 -11.67
CA ASP A 60 16.62 4.12 -11.09
C ASP A 60 16.38 3.37 -9.79
N GLU A 61 17.21 2.40 -9.50
CA GLU A 61 17.05 1.52 -8.34
C GLU A 61 17.01 2.30 -7.03
N GLU A 62 17.84 3.30 -6.88
CA GLU A 62 17.89 4.11 -5.66
C GLU A 62 16.60 4.87 -5.43
N ILE A 63 16.10 5.56 -6.45
CA ILE A 63 14.83 6.29 -6.40
C ILE A 63 13.68 5.32 -6.11
N ARG A 64 13.69 4.16 -6.76
CA ARG A 64 12.67 3.12 -6.55
C ARG A 64 12.64 2.63 -5.10
N ILE A 65 13.78 2.28 -4.53
CA ILE A 65 13.89 1.78 -3.15
C ILE A 65 13.44 2.86 -2.15
N GLN A 66 13.92 4.10 -2.31
CA GLN A 66 13.50 5.21 -1.47
C GLN A 66 11.99 5.46 -1.57
N SER A 67 11.44 5.44 -2.77
CA SER A 67 10.00 5.63 -2.99
C SER A 67 9.17 4.55 -2.34
N ILE A 68 9.57 3.28 -2.43
CA ILE A 68 8.90 2.15 -1.76
C ILE A 68 8.89 2.40 -0.23
N GLN A 69 10.01 2.79 0.34
CA GLN A 69 10.14 3.04 1.78
C GLN A 69 9.28 4.23 2.23
N VAL A 70 9.39 5.36 1.56
CA VAL A 70 8.62 6.57 1.86
C VAL A 70 7.12 6.31 1.72
N PHE A 71 6.73 5.61 0.68
CA PHE A 71 5.34 5.27 0.45
C PHE A 71 4.78 4.38 1.57
N GLY A 72 5.55 3.39 2.02
CA GLY A 72 5.18 2.54 3.14
C GLY A 72 4.97 3.33 4.43
N ILE A 73 5.89 4.24 4.77
CA ILE A 73 5.77 5.11 5.95
C ILE A 73 4.54 6.02 5.83
N THR A 74 4.33 6.63 4.68
CA THR A 74 3.16 7.50 4.42
C THR A 74 1.86 6.71 4.60
N TYR A 75 1.80 5.48 4.10
CA TYR A 75 0.64 4.61 4.25
C TYR A 75 0.35 4.25 5.70
N MET A 76 1.40 3.98 6.51
CA MET A 76 1.24 3.76 7.95
C MET A 76 0.71 4.99 8.67
N ILE A 77 1.21 6.18 8.34
CA ILE A 77 0.76 7.42 8.96
C ILE A 77 -0.71 7.69 8.64
N ILE A 78 -1.09 7.58 7.37
CA ILE A 78 -2.48 7.81 6.92
C ILE A 78 -3.43 6.81 7.59
N SER A 79 -3.03 5.53 7.65
CA SER A 79 -3.81 4.49 8.32
C SER A 79 -3.92 4.73 9.83
N GLY A 80 -2.83 5.17 10.47
CA GLY A 80 -2.82 5.53 11.88
C GLY A 80 -3.78 6.68 12.19
N ILE A 81 -3.82 7.71 11.36
CA ILE A 81 -4.79 8.81 11.46
C ILE A 81 -6.22 8.28 11.28
N GLY A 82 -6.43 7.35 10.33
CA GLY A 82 -7.72 6.69 10.12
C GLY A 82 -8.20 5.95 11.38
N PHE A 83 -7.31 5.21 12.06
CA PHE A 83 -7.61 4.56 13.34
C PHE A 83 -8.03 5.54 14.43
N MET A 84 -7.30 6.65 14.59
CA MET A 84 -7.63 7.67 15.59
C MET A 84 -8.97 8.34 15.27
N GLY A 85 -9.21 8.69 14.02
CA GLY A 85 -10.46 9.29 13.57
C GLY A 85 -11.66 8.37 13.76
N MET A 86 -11.48 7.06 13.56
CA MET A 86 -12.51 6.06 13.82
C MET A 86 -12.81 5.92 15.31
N ASN A 87 -11.78 5.86 16.15
CA ASN A 87 -11.96 5.76 17.59
C ASN A 87 -12.74 6.95 18.19
N ILE A 88 -12.60 8.14 17.61
CA ILE A 88 -13.35 9.33 18.02
C ILE A 88 -14.81 9.26 17.53
N ARG A 89 -15.08 8.61 16.39
CA ARG A 89 -16.43 8.47 15.82
C ARG A 89 -17.23 7.26 16.32
N ILE A 90 -16.59 6.30 16.97
CA ILE A 90 -17.16 5.01 17.44
C ILE A 90 -18.30 5.18 18.45
N GLY A 91 -18.63 6.38 18.93
CA GLY A 91 -19.77 6.57 19.80
C GLY A 91 -21.14 6.29 19.17
N VAL A 92 -21.26 5.95 17.87
CA VAL A 92 -22.55 5.98 17.18
C VAL A 92 -22.98 4.68 16.45
N GLN A 93 -22.08 3.85 15.92
CA GLN A 93 -22.48 2.59 15.23
C GLN A 93 -21.38 1.54 15.21
N TRP A 94 -21.52 0.49 16.01
CA TRP A 94 -20.53 -0.59 16.15
C TRP A 94 -20.31 -1.44 14.89
N GLU A 95 -21.34 -1.71 14.10
CA GLU A 95 -21.24 -2.60 12.93
C GLU A 95 -20.45 -1.98 11.78
N SER A 96 -20.69 -0.73 11.46
CA SER A 96 -19.93 -0.02 10.43
C SER A 96 -18.48 0.26 10.83
N ALA A 97 -18.19 0.34 12.14
CA ALA A 97 -16.84 0.53 12.65
C ALA A 97 -15.94 -0.70 12.43
N ILE A 98 -16.48 -1.92 12.53
CA ILE A 98 -15.72 -3.16 12.32
C ILE A 98 -15.26 -3.28 10.86
N TYR A 99 -16.10 -2.96 9.89
CA TYR A 99 -15.79 -3.06 8.47
C TYR A 99 -14.80 -2.00 7.99
N LEU A 100 -14.98 -0.78 8.40
CA LEU A 100 -14.00 0.29 8.16
C LEU A 100 -12.64 -0.04 8.79
N ASN A 101 -12.64 -0.67 9.98
CA ASN A 101 -11.43 -1.14 10.65
C ASN A 101 -10.68 -2.20 9.83
N LEU A 102 -11.35 -3.16 9.21
CA LEU A 102 -10.69 -4.20 8.42
C LEU A 102 -9.86 -3.60 7.28
N LEU A 103 -10.43 -2.69 6.50
CA LEU A 103 -9.70 -2.02 5.41
C LEU A 103 -8.53 -1.19 5.93
N THR A 104 -8.70 -0.49 7.05
CA THR A 104 -7.65 0.29 7.69
C THR A 104 -6.53 -0.61 8.21
N TYR A 105 -6.84 -1.80 8.79
CA TYR A 105 -5.85 -2.80 9.17
C TYR A 105 -5.06 -3.32 7.97
N ILE A 106 -5.73 -3.61 6.86
CA ILE A 106 -5.07 -4.04 5.62
C ILE A 106 -4.12 -2.95 5.11
N GLN A 107 -4.54 -1.71 5.08
CA GLN A 107 -3.72 -0.57 4.66
C GLN A 107 -2.51 -0.39 5.58
N PHE A 108 -2.70 -0.50 6.88
CA PHE A 108 -1.61 -0.42 7.86
C PHE A 108 -0.61 -1.56 7.68
N GLY A 109 -1.10 -2.79 7.49
CA GLY A 109 -0.28 -3.96 7.20
C GLY A 109 0.53 -3.80 5.90
N LEU A 110 -0.08 -3.27 4.85
CA LEU A 110 0.61 -2.96 3.59
C LEU A 110 1.69 -1.88 3.80
N GLY A 111 1.41 -0.87 4.60
CA GLY A 111 2.38 0.16 4.96
C GLY A 111 3.59 -0.41 5.69
N ILE A 112 3.37 -1.29 6.66
CA ILE A 112 4.44 -2.00 7.38
C ILE A 112 5.27 -2.85 6.41
N ALA A 113 4.62 -3.65 5.57
CA ALA A 113 5.28 -4.52 4.60
C ALA A 113 6.15 -3.71 3.62
N LEU A 114 5.62 -2.63 3.06
CA LEU A 114 6.34 -1.74 2.15
C LEU A 114 7.55 -1.09 2.83
N SER A 115 7.38 -0.58 4.05
CA SER A 115 8.47 0.03 4.82
C SER A 115 9.57 -0.97 5.12
N ALA A 116 9.22 -2.17 5.59
CA ALA A 116 10.17 -3.23 5.91
C ALA A 116 10.93 -3.70 4.66
N ILE A 117 10.22 -3.92 3.55
CA ILE A 117 10.83 -4.33 2.28
C ILE A 117 11.75 -3.23 1.76
N GLY A 118 11.35 -1.96 1.82
CA GLY A 118 12.18 -0.83 1.43
C GLY A 118 13.48 -0.76 2.23
N MET A 119 13.42 -0.95 3.55
CA MET A 119 14.61 -1.01 4.42
C MET A 119 15.54 -2.19 4.09
N ILE A 120 14.97 -3.37 3.86
CA ILE A 120 15.73 -4.57 3.50
C ILE A 120 16.44 -4.38 2.15
N LEU A 121 15.75 -3.83 1.16
CA LEU A 121 16.32 -3.55 -0.16
C LEU A 121 17.45 -2.55 -0.09
N LYS A 122 17.28 -1.49 0.71
CA LYS A 122 18.33 -0.47 0.94
C LYS A 122 19.56 -1.10 1.56
N LYS A 123 19.40 -1.82 2.68
CA LYS A 123 20.50 -2.51 3.36
C LYS A 123 21.24 -3.47 2.43
N ARG A 124 20.52 -4.24 1.63
CA ARG A 124 21.11 -5.15 0.66
C ARG A 124 21.94 -4.40 -0.39
N LYS A 125 21.43 -3.29 -0.91
CA LYS A 125 22.14 -2.46 -1.88
C LYS A 125 23.44 -1.91 -1.30
N ASP A 126 23.38 -1.39 -0.07
CA ASP A 126 24.55 -0.83 0.62
C ASP A 126 25.63 -1.91 0.82
N LEU A 127 25.25 -3.11 1.28
CA LEU A 127 26.17 -4.25 1.45
C LEU A 127 26.85 -4.67 0.14
N ILE A 128 26.11 -4.68 -0.99
CA ILE A 128 26.68 -5.01 -2.30
C ILE A 128 27.65 -3.91 -2.75
N GLY A 129 27.29 -2.65 -2.53
CA GLY A 129 28.17 -1.50 -2.81
C GLY A 129 29.50 -1.57 -2.06
N ASP A 130 29.46 -1.85 -0.76
CA ASP A 130 30.64 -1.99 0.09
C ASP A 130 31.55 -3.14 -0.36
N MET A 131 30.97 -4.27 -0.78
CA MET A 131 31.74 -5.41 -1.31
C MET A 131 32.43 -5.11 -2.65
N GLN A 132 31.86 -4.22 -3.48
CA GLN A 132 32.48 -3.83 -4.75
C GLN A 132 33.58 -2.81 -4.60
N VAL A 133 33.60 -2.03 -3.53
CA VAL A 133 34.62 -1.03 -3.22
C VAL A 133 35.84 -1.66 -2.48
N ALA A 134 35.64 -2.75 -1.80
CA ALA A 134 36.70 -3.54 -1.18
C ALA A 134 37.40 -4.42 -2.22
#